data_f2ea4f97ffb5b5913f715fe6544aa9a5
#
_entry.id   f2ea4f97ffb5b5913f715fe6544aa9a5
#
_cell.length_a   1.000
_cell.length_b   1.000
_cell.length_c   1.000
_cell.angle_alpha   90.00
_cell.angle_beta   90.00
_cell.angle_gamma   90.00
#
_symmetry.space_group_name_H-M   'P 1'
#
loop_
_entity.id
_entity.type
_entity.pdbx_description
1 polymer ?
#
loop_
_entity_poly.entity_id
_entity_poly.type
_entity_poly.pdbx_seq_one_letter_code
_entity_poly.pdbx_strand_id
1 'polypeptide(L)'
;MKFILDHIFTVVIVLVSGGYLLFAGLGRGGKRASPLEVTQLINRGKTTIVDVRTPEEFAAGHLRDAKNIPLADLGTRIGELEKSKSRAIVVVCQSGARADKAVRQLGAAGFADVVRLDGGIAAWQTAGLPVAK
;
A
#
# COMPACT_ATOMS: atom_id res chain seq x y z
N MET A 1 -32.25 -27.56 -25.73
CA MET A 1 -31.66 -26.24 -25.96
C MET A 1 -31.76 -25.31 -24.78
N LYS A 2 -32.91 -25.14 -24.15
CA LYS A 2 -33.02 -24.30 -22.92
C LYS A 2 -32.08 -24.73 -21.82
N PHE A 3 -31.87 -26.00 -21.61
CA PHE A 3 -31.00 -26.56 -20.60
C PHE A 3 -29.52 -26.13 -20.78
N ILE A 4 -29.03 -26.14 -22.01
CA ILE A 4 -27.66 -25.73 -22.35
C ILE A 4 -27.49 -24.22 -22.19
N LEU A 5 -28.49 -23.44 -22.58
CA LEU A 5 -28.48 -21.99 -22.45
C LEU A 5 -28.48 -21.55 -20.97
N ASP A 6 -29.26 -22.21 -20.13
CA ASP A 6 -29.32 -21.94 -18.71
C ASP A 6 -27.98 -22.28 -18.03
N HIS A 7 -27.34 -23.37 -18.45
CA HIS A 7 -26.01 -23.76 -17.95
C HIS A 7 -24.90 -22.85 -18.44
N ILE A 8 -24.97 -22.41 -19.70
CA ILE A 8 -24.00 -21.44 -20.26
C ILE A 8 -24.06 -20.13 -19.48
N PHE A 9 -25.26 -19.64 -19.16
CA PHE A 9 -25.45 -18.42 -18.39
C PHE A 9 -24.84 -18.54 -16.99
N THR A 10 -25.10 -19.65 -16.29
CA THR A 10 -24.56 -19.92 -14.98
C THR A 10 -23.02 -20.04 -15.00
N VAL A 11 -22.48 -20.72 -15.99
CA VAL A 11 -21.03 -20.86 -16.18
C VAL A 11 -20.37 -19.50 -16.46
N VAL A 12 -20.98 -18.68 -17.29
CA VAL A 12 -20.47 -17.33 -17.60
C VAL A 12 -20.47 -16.45 -16.34
N ILE A 13 -21.54 -16.49 -15.55
CA ILE A 13 -21.62 -15.73 -14.29
C ILE A 13 -20.52 -16.18 -13.31
N VAL A 14 -20.32 -17.49 -13.17
CA VAL A 14 -19.28 -18.05 -12.30
C VAL A 14 -17.88 -17.66 -12.80
N LEU A 15 -17.62 -17.73 -14.10
CA LEU A 15 -16.33 -17.34 -14.68
C LEU A 15 -16.06 -15.84 -14.53
N VAL A 16 -17.06 -15.00 -14.75
CA VAL A 16 -16.92 -13.54 -14.61
C VAL A 16 -16.71 -13.16 -13.14
N SER A 17 -17.49 -13.72 -12.22
CA SER A 17 -17.34 -13.43 -10.79
C SER A 17 -16.04 -14.03 -10.22
N GLY A 18 -15.68 -15.25 -10.61
CA GLY A 18 -14.41 -15.88 -10.23
C GLY A 18 -13.21 -15.13 -10.80
N GLY A 19 -13.28 -14.73 -12.08
CA GLY A 19 -12.25 -13.92 -12.73
C GLY A 19 -12.10 -12.54 -12.10
N TYR A 20 -13.19 -11.90 -11.72
CA TYR A 20 -13.18 -10.62 -11.02
C TYR A 20 -12.53 -10.75 -9.64
N LEU A 21 -12.88 -11.79 -8.88
CA LEU A 21 -12.27 -12.05 -7.56
C LEU A 21 -10.78 -12.36 -7.67
N LEU A 22 -10.38 -13.16 -8.66
CA LEU A 22 -8.97 -13.45 -8.92
C LEU A 22 -8.21 -12.20 -9.36
N PHE A 23 -8.79 -11.40 -10.26
CA PHE A 23 -8.20 -10.16 -10.72
C PHE A 23 -8.10 -9.13 -9.58
N ALA A 24 -9.14 -8.99 -8.77
CA ALA A 24 -9.12 -8.14 -7.59
C ALA A 24 -8.11 -8.63 -6.54
N GLY A 25 -7.91 -9.94 -6.44
CA GLY A 25 -6.90 -10.55 -5.58
C GLY A 25 -5.48 -10.33 -6.07
N LEU A 26 -5.26 -10.39 -7.38
CA LEU A 26 -3.97 -10.13 -8.02
C LEU A 26 -3.61 -8.64 -8.02
N GLY A 27 -4.62 -7.76 -8.12
CA GLY A 27 -4.44 -6.31 -8.04
C GLY A 27 -4.20 -5.79 -6.62
N ARG A 28 -4.32 -6.65 -5.61
CA ARG A 28 -4.10 -6.29 -4.19
C ARG A 28 -2.64 -6.38 -3.74
N GLY A 29 -1.76 -6.89 -4.58
CA GLY A 29 -0.33 -6.75 -4.36
C GLY A 29 0.07 -5.31 -4.69
N GLY A 30 -0.05 -4.43 -3.73
CA GLY A 30 -0.01 -2.99 -3.85
C GLY A 30 0.99 -2.45 -4.87
N LYS A 31 0.63 -1.34 -5.48
CA LYS A 31 1.49 -0.62 -6.41
C LYS A 31 2.81 -0.31 -5.73
N ARG A 32 3.90 -0.51 -6.45
CA ARG A 32 5.24 -0.09 -6.04
C ARG A 32 5.52 1.28 -6.64
N ALA A 33 6.19 2.12 -5.90
CA ALA A 33 6.67 3.40 -6.40
C ALA A 33 8.16 3.52 -6.12
N SER A 34 8.93 3.92 -7.12
CA SER A 34 10.36 4.20 -6.96
C SER A 34 10.57 5.42 -6.06
N PRO A 35 11.77 5.61 -5.50
CA PRO A 35 12.07 6.84 -4.74
C PRO A 35 11.73 8.13 -5.51
N LEU A 36 11.99 8.17 -6.80
CA LEU A 36 11.65 9.31 -7.65
C LEU A 36 10.14 9.52 -7.75
N GLU A 37 9.39 8.45 -7.98
CA GLU A 37 7.92 8.51 -8.06
C GLU A 37 7.30 8.95 -6.73
N VAL A 38 7.83 8.48 -5.60
CA VAL A 38 7.40 8.90 -4.27
C VAL A 38 7.68 10.39 -4.06
N THR A 39 8.85 10.88 -4.48
CA THR A 39 9.18 12.30 -4.45
C THR A 39 8.16 13.13 -5.23
N GLN A 40 7.76 12.66 -6.41
CA GLN A 40 6.74 13.32 -7.23
C GLN A 40 5.39 13.35 -6.53
N LEU A 41 4.99 12.25 -5.88
CA LEU A 41 3.75 12.18 -5.10
C LEU A 41 3.77 13.18 -3.94
N ILE A 42 4.87 13.24 -3.21
CA ILE A 42 5.04 14.19 -2.09
C ILE A 42 4.90 15.62 -2.60
N ASN A 43 5.51 15.94 -3.74
CA ASN A 43 5.49 17.29 -4.32
C ASN A 43 4.09 17.70 -4.77
N ARG A 44 3.19 16.75 -5.05
CA ARG A 44 1.79 17.05 -5.37
C ARG A 44 0.96 17.45 -4.15
N GLY A 45 1.48 17.26 -2.94
CA GLY A 45 0.91 17.79 -1.71
C GLY A 45 -0.28 17.05 -1.09
N LYS A 46 -0.73 15.93 -1.68
CA LYS A 46 -1.86 15.14 -1.17
C LYS A 46 -1.44 13.70 -0.84
N THR A 47 -0.34 13.56 -0.13
CA THR A 47 0.25 12.27 0.19
C THR A 47 0.50 12.15 1.69
N THR A 48 0.13 11.02 2.26
CA THR A 48 0.46 10.65 3.64
C THR A 48 1.51 9.55 3.60
N ILE A 49 2.59 9.73 4.34
CA ILE A 49 3.67 8.73 4.44
C ILE A 49 3.53 8.00 5.76
N VAL A 50 3.47 6.68 5.69
CA VAL A 50 3.38 5.80 6.85
C VAL A 50 4.62 4.93 6.90
N ASP A 51 5.40 5.08 7.96
CA ASP A 51 6.59 4.26 8.21
C ASP A 51 6.21 3.14 9.16
N VAL A 52 6.31 1.90 8.69
CA VAL A 52 5.90 0.70 9.45
C VAL A 52 7.07 -0.01 10.13
N ARG A 53 8.20 0.68 10.22
CA ARG A 53 9.38 0.18 10.94
C ARG A 53 9.21 0.35 12.45
N THR A 54 10.17 -0.19 13.22
CA THR A 54 10.18 0.03 14.66
C THR A 54 10.44 1.51 14.99
N PRO A 55 10.04 1.99 16.19
CA PRO A 55 10.35 3.37 16.60
C PRO A 55 11.84 3.69 16.58
N GLU A 56 12.71 2.72 16.91
CA GLU A 56 14.17 2.88 16.91
C GLU A 56 14.70 3.09 15.49
N GLU A 57 14.21 2.30 14.53
CA GLU A 57 14.56 2.46 13.12
C GLU A 57 14.10 3.81 12.59
N PHE A 58 12.88 4.21 12.95
CA PHE A 58 12.31 5.51 12.57
C PHE A 58 13.13 6.67 13.14
N ALA A 59 13.55 6.60 14.38
CA ALA A 59 14.35 7.64 15.03
C ALA A 59 15.74 7.78 14.41
N ALA A 60 16.28 6.70 13.83
CA ALA A 60 17.58 6.72 13.16
C ALA A 60 17.56 7.46 11.82
N GLY A 61 16.39 7.66 11.24
CA GLY A 61 16.21 8.39 9.98
C GLY A 61 14.93 7.93 9.30
N HIS A 62 14.15 8.88 8.80
CA HIS A 62 12.86 8.62 8.14
C HIS A 62 12.58 9.68 7.08
N LEU A 63 11.60 9.43 6.23
CA LEU A 63 11.14 10.43 5.28
C LEU A 63 10.50 11.60 6.05
N ARG A 64 10.71 12.80 5.57
CA ARG A 64 10.13 14.00 6.17
C ARG A 64 8.60 13.88 6.26
N ASP A 65 8.05 14.28 7.39
CA ASP A 65 6.61 14.24 7.69
C ASP A 65 5.99 12.84 7.71
N ALA A 66 6.80 11.78 7.72
CA ALA A 66 6.32 10.42 7.84
C ALA A 66 5.76 10.16 9.25
N LYS A 67 4.65 9.43 9.28
CA LYS A 67 4.03 8.98 10.54
C LYS A 67 4.52 7.57 10.84
N ASN A 68 5.09 7.38 12.02
CA ASN A 68 5.53 6.04 12.44
C ASN A 68 4.37 5.26 13.06
N ILE A 69 3.95 4.23 12.37
CA ILE A 69 2.99 3.24 12.89
C ILE A 69 3.61 1.88 12.63
N PRO A 70 4.30 1.28 13.62
CA PRO A 70 4.92 -0.04 13.42
C PRO A 70 3.91 -1.07 12.90
N LEU A 71 4.36 -1.98 12.07
CA LEU A 71 3.48 -2.99 11.44
C LEU A 71 2.66 -3.76 12.47
N ALA A 72 3.24 -4.09 13.61
CA ALA A 72 2.56 -4.80 14.70
C ALA A 72 1.37 -4.00 15.27
N ASP A 73 1.42 -2.69 15.21
CA ASP A 73 0.40 -1.79 15.75
C ASP A 73 -0.58 -1.28 14.70
N LEU A 74 -0.32 -1.57 13.43
CA LEU A 74 -1.11 -0.99 12.33
C LEU A 74 -2.60 -1.31 12.45
N GLY A 75 -2.95 -2.55 12.80
CA GLY A 75 -4.33 -2.98 12.94
C GLY A 75 -5.11 -2.19 13.99
N THR A 76 -4.48 -1.88 15.13
CA THR A 76 -5.10 -1.12 16.22
C THR A 76 -5.05 0.38 16.00
N ARG A 77 -4.10 0.86 15.23
CA ARG A 77 -3.89 2.30 14.99
C ARG A 77 -4.38 2.77 13.62
N ILE A 78 -5.01 1.91 12.86
CA ILE A 78 -5.48 2.24 11.50
C ILE A 78 -6.49 3.40 11.49
N GLY A 79 -7.23 3.58 12.58
CA GLY A 79 -8.14 4.72 12.76
C GLY A 79 -7.45 6.08 12.69
N GLU A 80 -6.15 6.15 13.00
CA GLU A 80 -5.38 7.40 12.90
C GLU A 80 -5.20 7.83 11.44
N LEU A 81 -5.41 6.92 10.48
CA LEU A 81 -5.27 7.17 9.05
C LEU A 81 -6.60 7.42 8.34
N GLU A 82 -7.73 7.34 9.05
CA GLU A 82 -9.07 7.50 8.45
C GLU A 82 -9.21 8.81 7.67
N LYS A 83 -8.64 9.89 8.16
CA LYS A 83 -8.65 11.19 7.49
C LYS A 83 -7.87 11.19 6.17
N SER A 84 -7.00 10.20 5.98
CA SER A 84 -6.13 10.09 4.81
C SER A 84 -6.67 9.09 3.77
N LYS A 85 -7.87 8.55 3.95
CA LYS A 85 -8.48 7.59 3.00
C LYS A 85 -8.62 8.13 1.58
N SER A 86 -8.83 9.43 1.45
CA SER A 86 -8.95 10.11 0.15
C SER A 86 -7.61 10.55 -0.42
N ARG A 87 -6.51 10.32 0.29
CA ARG A 87 -5.16 10.69 -0.12
C ARG A 87 -4.39 9.47 -0.58
N ALA A 88 -3.32 9.71 -1.35
CA ALA A 88 -2.33 8.68 -1.61
C ALA A 88 -1.57 8.37 -0.31
N ILE A 89 -1.44 7.08 0.01
CA ILE A 89 -0.66 6.62 1.16
C ILE A 89 0.58 5.92 0.64
N VAL A 90 1.74 6.39 1.06
CA VAL A 90 3.03 5.76 0.79
C VAL A 90 3.47 5.01 2.03
N VAL A 91 3.66 3.70 1.89
CA VAL A 91 4.12 2.84 2.98
C VAL A 91 5.62 2.63 2.84
N VAL A 92 6.35 2.89 3.92
CA VAL A 92 7.81 2.79 3.98
C VAL A 92 8.22 1.75 5.00
N CYS A 93 9.14 0.86 4.63
CA CYS A 93 9.83 -0.04 5.55
C CYS A 93 11.32 -0.04 5.25
N GLN A 94 12.09 -0.91 5.89
CA GLN A 94 13.55 -0.94 5.67
C GLN A 94 13.92 -1.40 4.26
N SER A 95 13.32 -2.47 3.77
CA SER A 95 13.67 -3.08 2.48
C SER A 95 12.49 -3.44 1.58
N GLY A 96 11.27 -3.29 2.04
CA GLY A 96 10.03 -3.52 1.28
C GLY A 96 9.15 -4.67 1.78
N ALA A 97 9.69 -5.66 2.48
CA ALA A 97 8.93 -6.84 2.90
C ALA A 97 7.81 -6.55 3.90
N ARG A 98 8.07 -5.71 4.89
CA ARG A 98 7.06 -5.29 5.88
C ARG A 98 5.98 -4.42 5.24
N ALA A 99 6.35 -3.64 4.25
CA ALA A 99 5.42 -2.77 3.54
C ALA A 99 4.35 -3.56 2.77
N ASP A 100 4.66 -4.72 2.24
CA ASP A 100 3.68 -5.57 1.56
C ASP A 100 2.52 -5.97 2.48
N LYS A 101 2.82 -6.35 3.70
CA LYS A 101 1.79 -6.68 4.70
C LYS A 101 0.96 -5.46 5.07
N ALA A 102 1.59 -4.31 5.26
CA ALA A 102 0.92 -3.06 5.56
C ALA A 102 -0.02 -2.63 4.44
N VAL A 103 0.44 -2.72 3.19
CA VAL A 103 -0.38 -2.39 2.01
C VAL A 103 -1.63 -3.28 1.95
N ARG A 104 -1.49 -4.57 2.23
CA ARG A 104 -2.64 -5.49 2.27
C ARG A 104 -3.63 -5.13 3.38
N GLN A 105 -3.15 -4.81 4.56
CA GLN A 105 -4.00 -4.41 5.69
C GLN A 105 -4.75 -3.12 5.38
N LEU A 106 -4.08 -2.13 4.81
CA LEU A 106 -4.70 -0.86 4.43
C LEU A 106 -5.73 -1.06 3.32
N GLY A 107 -5.40 -1.85 2.31
CA GLY A 107 -6.35 -2.19 1.24
C GLY A 107 -7.61 -2.86 1.77
N ALA A 108 -7.47 -3.81 2.70
CA ALA A 108 -8.59 -4.49 3.35
C ALA A 108 -9.44 -3.53 4.21
N ALA A 109 -8.84 -2.47 4.73
CA ALA A 109 -9.53 -1.46 5.52
C ALA A 109 -10.22 -0.36 4.68
N GLY A 110 -10.13 -0.44 3.36
CA GLY A 110 -10.83 0.47 2.45
C GLY A 110 -10.00 1.63 1.91
N PHE A 111 -8.69 1.61 2.11
CA PHE A 111 -7.80 2.62 1.53
C PHE A 111 -7.58 2.30 0.04
N ALA A 112 -7.99 3.21 -0.84
CA ALA A 112 -8.04 2.97 -2.27
C ALA A 112 -6.68 3.17 -2.97
N ASP A 113 -5.90 4.13 -2.52
CA ASP A 113 -4.65 4.53 -3.16
C ASP A 113 -3.47 4.33 -2.20
N VAL A 114 -2.97 3.10 -2.15
CA VAL A 114 -1.86 2.72 -1.29
C VAL A 114 -0.72 2.22 -2.16
N VAL A 115 0.45 2.84 -2.03
CA VAL A 115 1.67 2.43 -2.71
C VAL A 115 2.75 2.15 -1.67
N ARG A 116 3.69 1.25 -2.01
CA ARG A 116 4.87 1.05 -1.18
C ARG A 116 6.08 1.67 -1.83
N LEU A 117 6.98 2.19 -1.02
CA LEU A 117 8.28 2.65 -1.49
C LEU A 117 9.12 1.41 -1.87
N ASP A 118 9.41 1.27 -3.16
CA ASP A 118 10.17 0.15 -3.67
C ASP A 118 11.60 0.15 -3.10
N GLY A 119 12.01 -0.98 -2.53
CA GLY A 119 13.30 -1.10 -1.86
C GLY A 119 13.37 -0.41 -0.49
N GLY A 120 12.29 0.20 -0.01
CA GLY A 120 12.21 0.83 1.29
C GLY A 120 13.16 2.00 1.49
N ILE A 121 13.45 2.33 2.75
CA ILE A 121 14.32 3.45 3.07
C ILE A 121 15.76 3.22 2.59
N ALA A 122 16.20 1.97 2.47
CA ALA A 122 17.51 1.66 1.92
C ALA A 122 17.67 2.17 0.49
N ALA A 123 16.66 1.95 -0.37
CA ALA A 123 16.65 2.48 -1.73
C ALA A 123 16.56 4.01 -1.75
N TRP A 124 15.79 4.60 -0.84
CA TRP A 124 15.67 6.05 -0.69
C TRP A 124 17.03 6.70 -0.41
N GLN A 125 17.76 6.14 0.55
CA GLN A 125 19.10 6.61 0.91
C GLN A 125 20.11 6.39 -0.22
N THR A 126 20.07 5.23 -0.90
CA THR A 126 20.93 4.92 -2.04
C THR A 126 20.70 5.91 -3.19
N ALA A 127 19.49 6.37 -3.39
CA ALA A 127 19.16 7.40 -4.37
C ALA A 127 19.64 8.80 -3.98
N GLY A 128 20.26 8.95 -2.81
CA GLY A 128 20.76 10.23 -2.33
C GLY A 128 19.69 11.19 -1.82
N LEU A 129 18.50 10.70 -1.52
CA LEU A 129 17.39 11.51 -1.05
C LEU A 129 17.48 11.76 0.46
N PRO A 130 17.06 12.94 0.93
CA PRO A 130 17.24 13.33 2.33
C PRO A 130 16.34 12.55 3.28
N VAL A 131 16.85 12.29 4.48
CA VAL A 131 16.09 11.74 5.60
C VAL A 131 16.07 12.73 6.75
N ALA A 132 14.96 12.72 7.50
CA ALA A 132 14.83 13.48 8.74
C ALA A 132 15.16 12.61 9.95
N LYS A 133 15.40 13.23 11.09
CA LYS A 133 15.61 12.52 12.36
C LYS A 133 14.72 13.08 13.46
#